data_ce9ac0643f8fee1a702ba46d7351108e
#
_entry.id   ce9ac0643f8fee1a702ba46d7351108e
#
_cell.length_a   1.000
_cell.length_b   1.000
_cell.length_c   1.000
_cell.angle_alpha   90.00
_cell.angle_beta   90.00
_cell.angle_gamma   90.00
#
_symmetry.space_group_name_H-M   'P 1'
#
loop_
_entity.id
_entity.type
_entity.pdbx_description
1 polymer ?
#
loop_
_entity_poly.entity_id
_entity_poly.type
_entity_poly.pdbx_seq_one_letter_code
_entity_poly.pdbx_strand_id
1 'polypeptide(L)'
;MKKKMLTAVVALAVSAAAAGCSLPWAGRPEQAAAEGTQQAQEADTGDSGELIAQGEGEIWDDTDLYTDTEGEDGYEENISPDGTPVLPGEYTTGDCIKLCAIDGLEVTVPQKPEPEWEDAVVSAKFSMDAKPRSEDWAIEKGDMVSADITAFIDGEKDEYLSRRDAQIFVGGDGSVKEFNDALIGARKGSDVEASVTYGEDYLYMDLGGKTVVYKIHVNAVNSADTPDDETVEKELEMLRRINAQVNEELLAQAVKAAIRDASEYTAYPEKMVRQARAEYERRYLAGYSSIEDYLNEVGMTRAEFKKIEDEYAAARVRDRLLLKALEEETGITADSPKFTAYAEEHGINNDDIGETQFKAICGDIKDRLSITVTEAEE
;
A
#
# COMPACT_ATOMS: atom_id res chain seq x y z
N MET A 1 30.56 22.61 16.52
CA MET A 1 29.12 22.32 16.61
C MET A 1 28.76 21.57 15.32
N LYS A 2 28.60 20.26 15.38
CA LYS A 2 28.28 19.41 14.23
C LYS A 2 26.75 19.27 14.20
N LYS A 3 26.08 19.86 13.17
CA LYS A 3 24.68 19.60 12.87
C LYS A 3 24.58 18.15 12.40
N LYS A 4 23.87 17.32 13.13
CA LYS A 4 23.42 16.02 12.67
C LYS A 4 22.25 16.27 11.72
N MET A 5 22.44 16.01 10.44
CA MET A 5 21.36 15.81 9.49
C MET A 5 20.65 14.50 9.91
N LEU A 6 19.42 14.63 10.32
CA LEU A 6 18.52 13.52 10.52
C LEU A 6 17.88 13.25 9.16
N THR A 7 18.40 12.27 8.44
CA THR A 7 17.77 11.75 7.23
C THR A 7 16.62 10.85 7.73
N ALA A 8 15.40 11.33 7.65
CA ALA A 8 14.23 10.50 7.85
C ALA A 8 14.08 9.63 6.60
N VAL A 9 14.50 8.38 6.69
CA VAL A 9 14.14 7.34 5.71
C VAL A 9 12.67 7.03 5.96
N VAL A 10 11.81 7.51 5.08
CA VAL A 10 10.40 7.10 5.04
C VAL A 10 10.38 5.72 4.41
N ALA A 11 10.27 4.68 5.22
CA ALA A 11 9.99 3.34 4.73
C ALA A 11 8.56 3.34 4.17
N LEU A 12 8.45 3.32 2.85
CA LEU A 12 7.19 3.19 2.14
C LEU A 12 6.74 1.72 2.23
N ALA A 13 5.78 1.45 3.09
CA ALA A 13 4.96 0.26 2.93
C ALA A 13 4.07 0.50 1.69
N VAL A 14 4.53 0.09 0.52
CA VAL A 14 3.67 0.00 -0.67
C VAL A 14 2.63 -1.06 -0.37
N SER A 15 1.42 -0.64 0.00
CA SER A 15 0.26 -1.52 0.02
C SER A 15 -0.07 -1.87 -1.43
N ALA A 16 0.43 -3.02 -1.90
CA ALA A 16 0.02 -3.64 -3.14
C ALA A 16 -1.45 -4.06 -3.02
N ALA A 17 -2.35 -3.11 -3.20
CA ALA A 17 -3.79 -3.32 -3.31
C ALA A 17 -4.26 -2.90 -4.70
N ALA A 18 -3.67 -3.50 -5.74
CA ALA A 18 -4.29 -3.52 -7.07
C ALA A 18 -3.68 -4.67 -7.86
N ALA A 19 -4.50 -5.64 -8.15
CA ALA A 19 -4.27 -6.91 -8.82
C ALA A 19 -3.90 -8.05 -7.84
N GLY A 20 -4.84 -8.95 -7.65
CA GLY A 20 -4.88 -10.14 -6.78
C GLY A 20 -3.68 -11.09 -6.81
N CYS A 21 -2.50 -10.60 -6.53
CA CYS A 21 -1.33 -11.39 -6.22
C CYS A 21 -1.21 -11.49 -4.70
N SER A 22 -1.96 -12.41 -4.12
CA SER A 22 -1.68 -12.93 -2.78
C SER A 22 -0.28 -13.55 -2.81
N LEU A 23 0.61 -13.07 -1.94
CA LEU A 23 1.85 -13.77 -1.64
C LEU A 23 1.54 -15.26 -1.41
N PRO A 24 2.23 -16.20 -2.07
CA PRO A 24 1.85 -17.64 -2.03
C PRO A 24 1.91 -18.28 -0.65
N TRP A 25 2.29 -17.57 0.38
CA TRP A 25 2.51 -18.13 1.72
C TRP A 25 1.86 -17.34 2.88
N ALA A 26 1.16 -16.23 2.63
CA ALA A 26 0.32 -15.60 3.65
C ALA A 26 -1.04 -16.33 3.74
N GLY A 27 -1.04 -17.53 4.35
CA GLY A 27 -2.26 -18.30 4.62
C GLY A 27 -3.14 -17.57 5.64
N ARG A 28 -4.35 -17.17 5.23
CA ARG A 28 -5.43 -16.81 6.15
C ARG A 28 -5.74 -18.03 7.04
N PRO A 29 -6.03 -17.86 8.34
CA PRO A 29 -6.64 -18.93 9.11
C PRO A 29 -8.02 -19.23 8.54
N GLU A 30 -8.25 -20.48 8.12
CA GLU A 30 -9.57 -20.99 7.76
C GLU A 30 -10.48 -20.95 8.98
N GLN A 31 -11.50 -20.10 8.93
CA GLN A 31 -12.66 -20.26 9.79
C GLN A 31 -13.54 -21.37 9.23
N ALA A 32 -13.81 -22.36 10.08
CA ALA A 32 -14.66 -23.50 9.81
C ALA A 32 -16.03 -23.05 9.27
N ALA A 33 -16.37 -23.54 8.08
CA ALA A 33 -17.70 -23.42 7.49
C ALA A 33 -18.67 -24.35 8.21
N ALA A 34 -19.73 -23.79 8.79
CA ALA A 34 -20.93 -24.51 9.13
C ALA A 34 -21.90 -24.47 7.94
N GLU A 35 -22.39 -25.63 7.54
CA GLU A 35 -23.33 -25.88 6.45
C GLU A 35 -24.66 -25.14 6.65
N GLY A 36 -25.18 -24.57 5.58
CA GLY A 36 -26.55 -24.05 5.54
C GLY A 36 -27.00 -23.81 4.09
N THR A 37 -27.84 -24.71 3.64
CA THR A 37 -28.39 -24.96 2.31
C THR A 37 -29.36 -23.91 1.78
N GLN A 38 -29.33 -23.67 0.43
CA GLN A 38 -30.44 -23.28 -0.51
C GLN A 38 -31.04 -21.87 -0.37
N GLN A 39 -31.20 -21.09 -1.41
CA GLN A 39 -31.97 -21.27 -2.68
C GLN A 39 -31.66 -20.10 -3.63
N ALA A 40 -31.49 -20.44 -4.89
CA ALA A 40 -31.47 -19.53 -6.01
C ALA A 40 -32.89 -18.99 -6.27
N GLN A 41 -33.05 -17.71 -6.54
CA GLN A 41 -34.19 -17.16 -7.28
C GLN A 41 -33.68 -16.17 -8.32
N GLU A 42 -33.94 -16.50 -9.56
CA GLU A 42 -33.88 -15.65 -10.74
C GLU A 42 -34.86 -14.48 -10.62
N ALA A 43 -34.41 -13.27 -10.96
CA ALA A 43 -35.30 -12.20 -11.42
C ALA A 43 -34.54 -11.24 -12.31
N ASP A 44 -34.75 -11.39 -13.56
CA ASP A 44 -35.30 -10.42 -14.50
C ASP A 44 -34.44 -9.24 -14.92
N THR A 45 -34.12 -9.29 -16.22
CA THR A 45 -33.54 -8.25 -17.05
C THR A 45 -34.52 -7.12 -17.28
N GLY A 46 -34.19 -5.88 -16.99
CA GLY A 46 -34.98 -4.71 -17.34
C GLY A 46 -34.29 -3.38 -17.14
N ASP A 47 -33.93 -2.81 -18.27
CA ASP A 47 -33.85 -1.38 -18.53
C ASP A 47 -32.60 -0.60 -18.09
N SER A 48 -31.76 -0.37 -19.09
CA SER A 48 -30.76 0.68 -19.16
C SER A 48 -31.42 2.04 -19.32
N GLY A 49 -31.30 2.91 -18.34
CA GLY A 49 -31.78 4.29 -18.45
C GLY A 49 -31.36 5.18 -17.28
N GLU A 50 -30.45 6.10 -17.56
CA GLU A 50 -30.23 7.36 -16.83
C GLU A 50 -30.05 7.29 -15.30
N LEU A 51 -28.78 7.17 -14.88
CA LEU A 51 -28.30 7.73 -13.62
C LEU A 51 -27.02 8.51 -13.86
N ILE A 52 -27.16 9.61 -14.61
CA ILE A 52 -26.15 10.67 -14.62
C ILE A 52 -26.75 11.86 -13.86
N ALA A 53 -25.96 12.37 -12.93
CA ALA A 53 -26.09 13.63 -12.23
C ALA A 53 -27.23 13.77 -11.22
N GLN A 54 -26.91 13.46 -9.99
CA GLN A 54 -27.19 14.33 -8.83
C GLN A 54 -26.27 13.90 -7.68
N GLY A 55 -25.08 14.41 -7.69
CA GLY A 55 -24.14 14.40 -6.57
C GLY A 55 -23.62 15.80 -6.38
N GLU A 56 -24.48 16.76 -6.04
CA GLU A 56 -24.06 17.91 -5.25
C GLU A 56 -23.68 17.34 -3.87
N GLY A 57 -22.50 16.79 -3.76
CA GLY A 57 -21.95 16.30 -2.52
C GLY A 57 -20.65 17.04 -2.27
N GLU A 58 -20.66 17.91 -1.29
CA GLU A 58 -19.42 18.18 -0.56
C GLU A 58 -18.86 16.81 -0.18
N ILE A 59 -17.68 16.47 -0.72
CA ILE A 59 -16.98 15.16 -0.52
C ILE A 59 -16.84 14.80 0.97
N TRP A 60 -17.26 15.69 1.85
CA TRP A 60 -17.09 15.65 3.29
C TRP A 60 -18.36 16.04 4.08
N ASP A 61 -19.52 16.12 3.42
CA ASP A 61 -20.76 16.36 4.16
C ASP A 61 -21.20 15.07 4.81
N ASP A 62 -20.87 14.98 6.07
CA ASP A 62 -21.22 13.90 6.91
C ASP A 62 -22.30 14.32 7.88
N THR A 63 -23.50 14.04 7.43
CA THR A 63 -24.69 14.18 8.23
C THR A 63 -24.63 13.25 9.46
N ASP A 64 -24.73 13.83 10.63
CA ASP A 64 -25.46 13.37 11.83
C ASP A 64 -25.34 11.90 12.29
N LEU A 65 -24.20 11.21 12.09
CA LEU A 65 -23.97 9.87 12.64
C LEU A 65 -23.17 9.87 13.96
N TYR A 66 -22.83 11.05 14.46
CA TYR A 66 -22.23 11.19 15.76
C TYR A 66 -23.32 11.48 16.79
N THR A 67 -23.84 10.45 17.43
CA THR A 67 -24.49 10.62 18.72
C THR A 67 -23.39 11.00 19.71
N ASP A 68 -23.44 12.25 20.20
CA ASP A 68 -22.67 12.70 21.36
C ASP A 68 -22.85 11.71 22.51
N THR A 69 -21.97 10.73 22.60
CA THR A 69 -21.71 10.10 23.87
C THR A 69 -20.76 11.06 24.58
N GLU A 70 -21.32 11.96 25.38
CA GLU A 70 -20.57 12.70 26.39
C GLU A 70 -19.85 11.67 27.28
N GLY A 71 -18.63 11.30 26.87
CA GLY A 71 -17.76 10.42 27.63
C GLY A 71 -17.07 11.20 28.72
N GLU A 72 -17.27 10.77 29.94
CA GLU A 72 -16.66 11.28 31.19
C GLU A 72 -15.13 11.11 31.28
N ASP A 73 -14.41 10.97 30.17
CA ASP A 73 -12.96 10.82 30.21
C ASP A 73 -12.32 12.17 29.87
N GLY A 74 -11.88 12.89 30.94
CA GLY A 74 -11.32 14.23 30.91
C GLY A 74 -10.24 14.48 29.86
N TYR A 75 -10.70 14.82 28.69
CA TYR A 75 -9.89 15.21 27.56
C TYR A 75 -9.49 16.68 27.69
N GLU A 76 -8.20 16.97 27.61
CA GLU A 76 -7.78 18.27 27.11
C GLU A 76 -8.06 18.28 25.61
N GLU A 77 -9.30 18.63 25.23
CA GLU A 77 -9.84 18.61 23.86
C GLU A 77 -9.13 19.53 22.86
N ASN A 78 -8.11 20.26 23.30
CA ASN A 78 -7.55 21.39 22.58
C ASN A 78 -6.17 21.15 21.96
N ILE A 79 -5.58 19.97 22.08
CA ILE A 79 -4.23 19.69 21.57
C ILE A 79 -4.23 18.31 20.90
N SER A 80 -3.71 18.25 19.66
CA SER A 80 -3.50 16.97 18.98
C SER A 80 -2.23 16.25 19.50
N PRO A 81 -2.01 14.96 19.21
CA PRO A 81 -0.85 14.20 19.69
C PRO A 81 0.51 14.82 19.33
N ASP A 82 0.57 15.61 18.25
CA ASP A 82 1.76 16.31 17.80
C ASP A 82 1.90 17.72 18.39
N GLY A 83 1.00 18.10 19.27
CA GLY A 83 1.00 19.41 19.93
C GLY A 83 0.36 20.53 19.09
N THR A 84 -0.21 20.24 17.94
CA THR A 84 -0.92 21.22 17.11
C THR A 84 -2.26 21.57 17.76
N PRO A 85 -2.60 22.85 17.98
CA PRO A 85 -3.87 23.24 18.57
C PRO A 85 -5.07 22.78 17.75
N VAL A 86 -6.16 22.42 18.43
CA VAL A 86 -7.45 22.16 17.77
C VAL A 86 -8.28 23.44 17.76
N LEU A 87 -8.76 23.84 16.58
CA LEU A 87 -9.51 25.07 16.34
C LEU A 87 -11.01 24.75 16.30
N PRO A 88 -11.79 25.20 17.26
CA PRO A 88 -13.25 25.03 17.27
C PRO A 88 -13.93 26.02 16.30
N GLY A 89 -15.07 25.60 15.75
CA GLY A 89 -15.93 26.46 14.93
C GLY A 89 -15.50 26.56 13.46
N GLU A 90 -15.87 27.68 12.83
CA GLU A 90 -15.53 27.95 11.42
C GLU A 90 -14.06 28.34 11.29
N TYR A 91 -13.45 27.96 10.17
CA TYR A 91 -12.04 28.21 9.87
C TYR A 91 -11.86 28.47 8.37
N THR A 92 -10.74 29.14 8.05
CA THR A 92 -10.20 29.18 6.68
C THR A 92 -8.99 28.27 6.57
N THR A 93 -8.64 27.82 5.36
CA THR A 93 -7.45 27.00 5.15
C THR A 93 -6.19 27.68 5.71
N GLY A 94 -6.05 28.99 5.49
CA GLY A 94 -4.91 29.78 5.98
C GLY A 94 -4.81 29.90 7.52
N ASP A 95 -5.89 29.65 8.26
CA ASP A 95 -5.85 29.60 9.72
C ASP A 95 -5.18 28.30 10.22
N CYS A 96 -5.16 27.27 9.39
CA CYS A 96 -4.79 25.90 9.74
C CYS A 96 -3.46 25.44 9.12
N ILE A 97 -3.14 25.90 7.91
CA ILE A 97 -1.92 25.54 7.19
C ILE A 97 -1.33 26.76 6.47
N LYS A 98 -0.02 26.88 6.53
CA LYS A 98 0.76 27.76 5.65
C LYS A 98 1.52 26.88 4.68
N LEU A 99 1.03 26.82 3.45
CA LEU A 99 1.65 26.05 2.38
C LEU A 99 3.08 26.55 2.12
N CYS A 100 4.01 25.63 1.93
CA CYS A 100 5.38 25.97 1.56
C CYS A 100 5.43 26.56 0.14
N ALA A 101 6.54 27.19 -0.22
CA ALA A 101 6.79 27.57 -1.60
C ALA A 101 6.98 26.30 -2.46
N ILE A 102 6.16 26.17 -3.51
CA ILE A 102 6.22 25.03 -4.43
C ILE A 102 7.42 25.17 -5.39
N ASP A 103 7.66 26.42 -5.88
CA ASP A 103 8.70 26.68 -6.86
C ASP A 103 10.10 26.39 -6.30
N GLY A 104 10.78 25.41 -6.90
CA GLY A 104 12.12 25.00 -6.51
C GLY A 104 12.18 24.11 -5.26
N LEU A 105 11.05 23.64 -4.74
CA LEU A 105 11.04 22.66 -3.65
C LEU A 105 11.79 21.39 -4.11
N GLU A 106 12.77 20.97 -3.33
CA GLU A 106 13.56 19.75 -3.60
C GLU A 106 12.74 18.51 -3.23
N VAL A 107 12.60 17.59 -4.19
CA VAL A 107 11.88 16.33 -3.99
C VAL A 107 12.75 15.18 -4.48
N THR A 108 13.02 14.20 -3.62
CA THR A 108 13.67 12.95 -4.00
C THR A 108 12.61 11.90 -4.28
N VAL A 109 12.60 11.38 -5.50
CA VAL A 109 11.59 10.42 -5.97
C VAL A 109 12.25 9.07 -6.23
N PRO A 110 11.92 8.03 -5.47
CA PRO A 110 12.31 6.67 -5.83
C PRO A 110 11.56 6.23 -7.08
N GLN A 111 12.25 5.64 -8.05
CA GLN A 111 11.64 5.11 -9.25
C GLN A 111 12.08 3.67 -9.50
N LYS A 112 11.14 2.83 -9.90
CA LYS A 112 11.47 1.50 -10.42
C LYS A 112 12.16 1.63 -11.78
N PRO A 113 13.22 0.85 -12.04
CA PRO A 113 13.87 0.83 -13.34
C PRO A 113 12.92 0.37 -14.43
N GLU A 114 13.20 0.75 -15.66
CA GLU A 114 12.46 0.26 -16.82
C GLU A 114 12.61 -1.28 -16.94
N PRO A 115 11.50 -2.02 -17.15
CA PRO A 115 11.57 -3.47 -17.34
C PRO A 115 12.30 -3.83 -18.63
N GLU A 116 13.15 -4.84 -18.54
CA GLU A 116 13.95 -5.36 -19.64
C GLU A 116 13.25 -6.54 -20.32
N TRP A 117 13.81 -6.98 -21.45
CA TRP A 117 13.32 -8.14 -22.20
C TRP A 117 13.31 -9.43 -21.37
N GLU A 118 14.32 -9.60 -20.51
CA GLU A 118 14.43 -10.78 -19.64
C GLU A 118 13.30 -10.82 -18.60
N ASP A 119 12.90 -9.67 -18.07
CA ASP A 119 11.78 -9.57 -17.12
C ASP A 119 10.47 -9.99 -17.78
N ALA A 120 10.27 -9.56 -19.04
CA ALA A 120 9.10 -9.93 -19.82
C ALA A 120 9.08 -11.44 -20.17
N VAL A 121 10.24 -12.05 -20.44
CA VAL A 121 10.35 -13.51 -20.61
C VAL A 121 9.95 -14.25 -19.33
N VAL A 122 10.42 -13.79 -18.18
CA VAL A 122 10.08 -14.38 -16.88
C VAL A 122 8.59 -14.23 -16.61
N SER A 123 8.03 -13.04 -16.79
CA SER A 123 6.61 -12.77 -16.57
C SER A 123 5.72 -13.59 -17.51
N ALA A 124 6.07 -13.70 -18.80
CA ALA A 124 5.35 -14.52 -19.77
C ALA A 124 5.32 -16.01 -19.37
N LYS A 125 6.43 -16.56 -18.89
CA LYS A 125 6.50 -17.94 -18.41
C LYS A 125 5.54 -18.23 -17.26
N PHE A 126 5.29 -17.25 -16.38
CA PHE A 126 4.35 -17.41 -15.25
C PHE A 126 2.93 -17.73 -15.73
N SER A 127 2.52 -17.16 -16.85
CA SER A 127 1.18 -17.36 -17.44
C SER A 127 1.07 -18.60 -18.33
N MET A 128 2.17 -19.33 -18.56
CA MET A 128 2.23 -20.50 -19.42
C MET A 128 2.18 -21.82 -18.63
N ASP A 129 1.76 -22.89 -19.31
CA ASP A 129 1.75 -24.23 -18.72
C ASP A 129 3.17 -24.71 -18.43
N ALA A 130 3.53 -24.81 -17.15
CA ALA A 130 4.80 -25.35 -16.72
C ALA A 130 4.78 -26.89 -16.71
N LYS A 131 5.83 -27.51 -17.25
CA LYS A 131 6.00 -28.98 -17.35
C LYS A 131 7.13 -29.44 -16.44
N PRO A 132 7.02 -30.64 -15.83
CA PRO A 132 8.10 -31.22 -15.03
C PRO A 132 9.41 -31.30 -15.82
N ARG A 133 10.50 -30.90 -15.18
CA ARG A 133 11.87 -31.02 -15.75
C ARG A 133 12.59 -32.24 -15.17
N SER A 134 13.63 -32.65 -15.88
CA SER A 134 14.48 -33.78 -15.45
C SER A 134 15.25 -33.46 -14.16
N GLU A 135 15.76 -34.48 -13.48
CA GLU A 135 16.55 -34.29 -12.25
C GLU A 135 17.84 -33.51 -12.46
N ASP A 136 18.38 -33.51 -13.68
CA ASP A 136 19.58 -32.76 -14.05
C ASP A 136 19.32 -31.30 -14.43
N TRP A 137 18.05 -30.88 -14.50
CA TRP A 137 17.69 -29.51 -14.84
C TRP A 137 18.19 -28.55 -13.76
N ALA A 138 19.00 -27.59 -14.15
CA ALA A 138 19.40 -26.49 -13.28
C ALA A 138 18.27 -25.43 -13.27
N ILE A 139 17.85 -25.01 -12.09
CA ILE A 139 16.80 -24.00 -11.91
C ILE A 139 17.25 -22.69 -12.54
N GLU A 140 16.36 -22.07 -13.31
CA GLU A 140 16.54 -20.78 -13.97
C GLU A 140 15.42 -19.82 -13.60
N LYS A 141 15.61 -18.53 -13.89
CA LYS A 141 14.51 -17.55 -13.77
C LYS A 141 13.31 -17.96 -14.64
N GLY A 142 12.11 -17.84 -14.08
CA GLY A 142 10.87 -18.27 -14.72
C GLY A 142 10.52 -19.74 -14.49
N ASP A 143 11.28 -20.46 -13.67
CA ASP A 143 10.91 -21.81 -13.22
C ASP A 143 9.98 -21.78 -12.00
N MET A 144 9.08 -22.76 -11.93
CA MET A 144 8.24 -23.01 -10.77
C MET A 144 8.84 -24.15 -9.94
N VAL A 145 9.27 -23.84 -8.75
CA VAL A 145 9.91 -24.80 -7.82
C VAL A 145 8.92 -25.19 -6.74
N SER A 146 8.68 -26.52 -6.55
CA SER A 146 8.05 -27.04 -5.34
C SER A 146 9.15 -27.38 -4.33
N ALA A 147 9.05 -26.87 -3.11
CA ALA A 147 10.07 -27.02 -2.08
C ALA A 147 9.50 -27.18 -0.67
N ASP A 148 10.23 -27.88 0.18
CA ASP A 148 10.02 -27.86 1.63
C ASP A 148 10.91 -26.79 2.24
N ILE A 149 10.32 -25.82 2.95
CA ILE A 149 11.02 -24.70 3.57
C ILE A 149 10.97 -24.89 5.08
N THR A 150 12.14 -24.84 5.73
CA THR A 150 12.26 -24.81 7.19
C THR A 150 12.95 -23.51 7.60
N ALA A 151 12.24 -22.68 8.37
CA ALA A 151 12.74 -21.40 8.86
C ALA A 151 13.37 -21.53 10.25
N PHE A 152 14.42 -20.75 10.48
CA PHE A 152 15.10 -20.65 11.77
C PHE A 152 15.31 -19.18 12.12
N ILE A 153 14.94 -18.81 13.36
CA ILE A 153 15.24 -17.50 13.96
C ILE A 153 16.16 -17.74 15.14
N ASP A 154 17.32 -17.09 15.21
CA ASP A 154 18.32 -17.27 16.26
C ASP A 154 18.76 -18.74 16.47
N GLY A 155 18.67 -19.57 15.42
CA GLY A 155 19.00 -20.99 15.42
C GLY A 155 17.88 -21.90 15.91
N GLU A 156 16.75 -21.37 16.36
CA GLU A 156 15.55 -22.12 16.74
C GLU A 156 14.60 -22.23 15.55
N LYS A 157 14.02 -23.42 15.34
CA LYS A 157 13.06 -23.66 14.26
C LYS A 157 11.77 -22.89 14.51
N ASP A 158 11.33 -22.13 13.52
CA ASP A 158 10.03 -21.50 13.51
C ASP A 158 9.03 -22.34 12.67
N GLU A 159 8.01 -22.87 13.33
CA GLU A 159 6.99 -23.71 12.67
C GLU A 159 6.02 -22.88 11.83
N TYR A 160 5.83 -21.60 12.16
CA TYR A 160 4.88 -20.74 11.47
C TYR A 160 5.42 -20.26 10.13
N LEU A 161 6.71 -19.98 10.04
CA LEU A 161 7.39 -19.60 8.80
C LEU A 161 7.80 -20.83 7.96
N SER A 162 7.77 -22.03 8.52
CA SER A 162 8.09 -23.26 7.81
C SER A 162 6.90 -23.73 6.95
N ARG A 163 7.17 -24.25 5.75
CA ARG A 163 6.14 -24.72 4.79
C ARG A 163 6.59 -26.00 4.11
N ARG A 164 5.63 -26.85 3.79
CA ARG A 164 5.84 -28.01 2.91
C ARG A 164 5.19 -27.75 1.56
N ASP A 165 5.79 -28.30 0.51
CA ASP A 165 5.31 -28.18 -0.86
C ASP A 165 5.03 -26.72 -1.30
N ALA A 166 5.81 -25.76 -0.76
CA ALA A 166 5.72 -24.37 -1.16
C ALA A 166 6.03 -24.23 -2.65
N GLN A 167 5.20 -23.43 -3.36
CA GLN A 167 5.44 -23.13 -4.75
C GLN A 167 6.17 -21.80 -4.84
N ILE A 168 7.37 -21.81 -5.46
CA ILE A 168 8.23 -20.65 -5.62
C ILE A 168 8.41 -20.41 -7.10
N PHE A 169 7.98 -19.24 -7.59
CA PHE A 169 8.25 -18.79 -8.94
C PHE A 169 9.56 -17.99 -8.94
N VAL A 170 10.61 -18.56 -9.51
CA VAL A 170 11.97 -18.03 -9.39
C VAL A 170 12.16 -16.80 -10.27
N GLY A 171 12.52 -15.67 -9.68
CA GLY A 171 12.79 -14.42 -10.37
C GLY A 171 11.55 -13.65 -10.80
N GLY A 172 10.35 -14.06 -10.36
CA GLY A 172 9.11 -13.32 -10.61
C GLY A 172 8.90 -12.17 -9.61
N ASP A 173 7.99 -11.26 -9.95
CA ASP A 173 7.56 -10.19 -9.05
C ASP A 173 7.06 -10.75 -7.72
N GLY A 174 7.54 -10.17 -6.61
CA GLY A 174 7.21 -10.62 -5.25
C GLY A 174 7.98 -11.87 -4.79
N SER A 175 8.91 -12.39 -5.58
CA SER A 175 9.82 -13.43 -5.09
C SER A 175 10.94 -12.81 -4.25
N VAL A 176 11.28 -13.48 -3.14
CA VAL A 176 12.35 -13.01 -2.26
C VAL A 176 13.69 -13.18 -2.97
N LYS A 177 14.45 -12.10 -3.10
CA LYS A 177 15.75 -12.08 -3.81
C LYS A 177 16.69 -13.17 -3.30
N GLU A 178 16.81 -13.35 -1.99
CA GLU A 178 17.66 -14.33 -1.36
C GLU A 178 17.25 -15.77 -1.70
N PHE A 179 15.95 -16.02 -1.93
CA PHE A 179 15.46 -17.31 -2.40
C PHE A 179 15.85 -17.55 -3.86
N ASN A 180 15.71 -16.52 -4.70
CA ASN A 180 16.14 -16.60 -6.08
C ASN A 180 17.63 -16.91 -6.19
N ASP A 181 18.46 -16.16 -5.44
CA ASP A 181 19.91 -16.33 -5.43
C ASP A 181 20.33 -17.73 -4.95
N ALA A 182 19.62 -18.29 -3.98
CA ALA A 182 19.89 -19.64 -3.47
C ALA A 182 19.39 -20.76 -4.42
N LEU A 183 18.28 -20.54 -5.12
CA LEU A 183 17.64 -21.56 -5.97
C LEU A 183 18.25 -21.62 -7.38
N ILE A 184 18.64 -20.47 -7.97
CA ILE A 184 19.21 -20.45 -9.33
C ILE A 184 20.45 -21.33 -9.41
N GLY A 185 20.44 -22.27 -10.39
CA GLY A 185 21.49 -23.27 -10.59
C GLY A 185 21.37 -24.52 -9.71
N ALA A 186 20.53 -24.53 -8.69
CA ALA A 186 20.20 -25.73 -7.91
C ALA A 186 19.39 -26.74 -8.76
N ARG A 187 19.13 -27.94 -8.27
CA ARG A 187 18.44 -29.01 -8.98
C ARG A 187 17.44 -29.69 -8.05
N LYS A 188 16.54 -30.48 -8.61
CA LYS A 188 15.70 -31.37 -7.82
C LYS A 188 16.52 -32.20 -6.85
N GLY A 189 16.08 -32.26 -5.60
CA GLY A 189 16.75 -32.97 -4.50
C GLY A 189 17.89 -32.18 -3.84
N SER A 190 18.18 -30.95 -4.29
CA SER A 190 19.15 -30.07 -3.63
C SER A 190 18.59 -29.52 -2.32
N ASP A 191 19.48 -29.37 -1.34
CA ASP A 191 19.27 -28.54 -0.16
C ASP A 191 20.02 -27.24 -0.32
N VAL A 192 19.33 -26.10 -0.26
CA VAL A 192 19.92 -24.77 -0.32
C VAL A 192 19.52 -23.95 0.89
N GLU A 193 20.23 -22.87 1.15
CA GLU A 193 19.99 -22.00 2.30
C GLU A 193 19.90 -20.55 1.82
N ALA A 194 18.88 -19.82 2.30
CA ALA A 194 18.71 -18.40 2.08
C ALA A 194 18.59 -17.68 3.43
N SER A 195 19.23 -16.53 3.56
CA SER A 195 19.17 -15.72 4.78
C SER A 195 18.53 -14.38 4.44
N VAL A 196 17.37 -14.12 5.01
CA VAL A 196 16.58 -12.88 4.81
C VAL A 196 16.67 -12.03 6.07
N THR A 197 17.16 -10.80 5.95
CA THR A 197 17.17 -9.84 7.06
C THR A 197 16.04 -8.84 6.85
N TYR A 198 15.10 -8.81 7.79
CA TYR A 198 13.96 -7.90 7.77
C TYR A 198 14.34 -6.54 8.33
N GLY A 199 13.84 -5.46 7.71
CA GLY A 199 14.04 -4.08 8.20
C GLY A 199 13.50 -3.90 9.63
N GLU A 200 14.03 -2.94 10.39
CA GLU A 200 13.59 -2.68 11.78
C GLU A 200 12.11 -2.27 11.86
N ASP A 201 11.57 -1.70 10.81
CA ASP A 201 10.18 -1.26 10.65
C ASP A 201 9.23 -2.33 10.12
N TYR A 202 9.72 -3.56 9.90
CA TYR A 202 8.90 -4.68 9.45
C TYR A 202 8.02 -5.19 10.60
N LEU A 203 6.72 -4.88 10.51
CA LEU A 203 5.78 -5.10 11.63
C LEU A 203 5.17 -6.50 11.69
N TYR A 204 5.41 -7.34 10.66
CA TYR A 204 4.77 -8.65 10.60
C TYR A 204 5.51 -9.67 11.47
N MET A 205 4.80 -10.31 12.41
CA MET A 205 5.29 -11.40 13.25
C MET A 205 6.54 -11.08 14.09
N ASP A 206 6.73 -9.85 14.51
CA ASP A 206 7.90 -9.43 15.28
C ASP A 206 9.25 -9.77 14.59
N LEU A 207 9.27 -9.74 13.24
CA LEU A 207 10.48 -10.03 12.45
C LEU A 207 11.37 -8.80 12.26
N GLY A 208 10.89 -7.60 12.63
CA GLY A 208 11.65 -6.37 12.51
C GLY A 208 13.07 -6.49 13.09
N GLY A 209 14.09 -6.17 12.27
CA GLY A 209 15.50 -6.25 12.63
C GLY A 209 16.06 -7.67 12.75
N LYS A 210 15.27 -8.72 12.54
CA LYS A 210 15.73 -10.11 12.65
C LYS A 210 16.20 -10.68 11.32
N THR A 211 17.16 -11.61 11.39
CA THR A 211 17.57 -12.44 10.26
C THR A 211 16.94 -13.82 10.41
N VAL A 212 16.20 -14.24 9.39
CA VAL A 212 15.63 -15.58 9.29
C VAL A 212 16.44 -16.40 8.30
N VAL A 213 16.88 -17.58 8.74
CA VAL A 213 17.58 -18.55 7.89
C VAL A 213 16.60 -19.57 7.39
N TYR A 214 16.41 -19.66 6.08
CA TYR A 214 15.54 -20.62 5.43
C TYR A 214 16.34 -21.76 4.82
N LYS A 215 16.09 -22.99 5.24
CA LYS A 215 16.59 -24.21 4.59
C LYS A 215 15.53 -24.71 3.64
N ILE A 216 15.89 -24.84 2.38
CA ILE A 216 14.97 -25.10 1.27
C ILE A 216 15.38 -26.42 0.62
N HIS A 217 14.51 -27.42 0.68
CA HIS A 217 14.68 -28.70 -0.03
C HIS A 217 13.87 -28.69 -1.31
N VAL A 218 14.50 -28.84 -2.46
CA VAL A 218 13.85 -28.81 -3.78
C VAL A 218 13.18 -30.14 -4.08
N ASN A 219 11.86 -30.20 -4.04
CA ASN A 219 11.07 -31.40 -4.32
C ASN A 219 10.87 -31.63 -5.82
N ALA A 220 10.56 -30.57 -6.58
CA ALA A 220 10.33 -30.64 -8.03
C ALA A 220 10.63 -29.30 -8.69
N VAL A 221 10.96 -29.38 -9.97
CA VAL A 221 11.12 -28.22 -10.84
C VAL A 221 10.20 -28.37 -12.04
N ASN A 222 9.34 -27.38 -12.29
CA ASN A 222 8.53 -27.25 -13.48
C ASN A 222 8.96 -26.00 -14.23
N SER A 223 8.95 -26.03 -15.54
CA SER A 223 9.31 -24.89 -16.36
C SER A 223 8.41 -24.81 -17.58
N ALA A 224 7.98 -23.61 -17.92
CA ALA A 224 7.31 -23.37 -19.19
C ALA A 224 8.31 -23.47 -20.35
N ASP A 225 7.78 -23.69 -21.54
CA ASP A 225 8.59 -23.58 -22.76
C ASP A 225 8.99 -22.11 -22.97
N THR A 226 10.04 -21.85 -23.74
CA THR A 226 10.43 -20.46 -24.05
C THR A 226 9.30 -19.76 -24.81
N PRO A 227 8.79 -18.62 -24.32
CA PRO A 227 7.76 -17.87 -25.05
C PRO A 227 8.30 -17.37 -26.39
N ASP A 228 7.41 -17.20 -27.37
CA ASP A 228 7.79 -16.56 -28.63
C ASP A 228 7.94 -15.04 -28.47
N ASP A 229 8.65 -14.43 -29.42
CA ASP A 229 8.97 -12.98 -29.37
C ASP A 229 7.70 -12.11 -29.31
N GLU A 230 6.60 -12.50 -29.99
CA GLU A 230 5.35 -11.74 -29.96
C GLU A 230 4.70 -11.75 -28.58
N THR A 231 4.76 -12.88 -27.89
CA THR A 231 4.27 -13.01 -26.50
C THR A 231 5.10 -12.16 -25.55
N VAL A 232 6.43 -12.20 -25.68
CA VAL A 232 7.35 -11.40 -24.84
C VAL A 232 7.15 -9.91 -25.10
N GLU A 233 6.95 -9.48 -26.34
CA GLU A 233 6.75 -8.07 -26.67
C GLU A 233 5.47 -7.51 -26.03
N LYS A 234 4.37 -8.28 -26.07
CA LYS A 234 3.12 -7.91 -25.40
C LYS A 234 3.27 -7.81 -23.88
N GLU A 235 4.00 -8.75 -23.31
CA GLU A 235 4.28 -8.76 -21.87
C GLU A 235 5.14 -7.56 -21.47
N LEU A 236 6.17 -7.23 -22.26
CA LEU A 236 7.02 -6.07 -22.02
C LEU A 236 6.22 -4.76 -22.09
N GLU A 237 5.31 -4.63 -23.04
CA GLU A 237 4.39 -3.48 -23.09
C GLU A 237 3.52 -3.40 -21.85
N MET A 238 3.00 -4.52 -21.36
CA MET A 238 2.20 -4.58 -20.13
C MET A 238 3.02 -4.17 -18.92
N LEU A 239 4.23 -4.73 -18.76
CA LEU A 239 5.13 -4.40 -17.65
C LEU A 239 5.52 -2.91 -17.66
N ARG A 240 5.83 -2.33 -18.82
CA ARG A 240 6.12 -0.90 -18.95
C ARG A 240 4.95 -0.03 -18.53
N ARG A 241 3.72 -0.42 -18.88
CA ARG A 241 2.52 0.31 -18.45
C ARG A 241 2.34 0.23 -16.93
N ILE A 242 2.51 -0.95 -16.33
CA ILE A 242 2.43 -1.12 -14.87
C ILE A 242 3.53 -0.30 -14.20
N ASN A 243 4.75 -0.37 -14.70
CA ASN A 243 5.90 0.38 -14.16
C ASN A 243 5.65 1.91 -14.20
N ALA A 244 5.10 2.41 -15.29
CA ALA A 244 4.74 3.81 -15.41
C ALA A 244 3.69 4.24 -14.35
N GLN A 245 2.67 3.40 -14.10
CA GLN A 245 1.68 3.65 -13.06
C GLN A 245 2.29 3.65 -11.65
N VAL A 246 3.17 2.68 -11.37
CA VAL A 246 3.89 2.63 -10.08
C VAL A 246 4.78 3.85 -9.89
N ASN A 247 5.52 4.26 -10.92
CA ASN A 247 6.40 5.43 -10.85
C ASN A 247 5.61 6.74 -10.71
N GLU A 248 4.42 6.84 -11.29
CA GLU A 248 3.50 7.97 -11.05
C GLU A 248 3.02 8.00 -9.59
N GLU A 249 2.70 6.86 -9.02
CA GLU A 249 2.33 6.73 -7.60
C GLU A 249 3.47 7.16 -6.69
N LEU A 250 4.68 6.66 -6.93
CA LEU A 250 5.89 7.01 -6.17
C LEU A 250 6.18 8.51 -6.25
N LEU A 251 6.02 9.11 -7.43
CA LEU A 251 6.15 10.56 -7.61
C LEU A 251 5.12 11.31 -6.75
N ALA A 252 3.84 10.94 -6.84
CA ALA A 252 2.78 11.60 -6.07
C ALA A 252 3.02 11.50 -4.56
N GLN A 253 3.42 10.34 -4.06
CA GLN A 253 3.73 10.14 -2.65
C GLN A 253 4.95 10.95 -2.19
N ALA A 254 6.03 10.97 -2.98
CA ALA A 254 7.22 11.76 -2.66
C ALA A 254 6.93 13.26 -2.64
N VAL A 255 6.17 13.75 -3.62
CA VAL A 255 5.74 15.16 -3.70
C VAL A 255 4.84 15.50 -2.51
N LYS A 256 3.87 14.64 -2.18
CA LYS A 256 2.98 14.82 -1.02
C LYS A 256 3.77 14.92 0.28
N ALA A 257 4.72 14.02 0.48
CA ALA A 257 5.57 14.02 1.67
C ALA A 257 6.41 15.31 1.75
N ALA A 258 7.08 15.69 0.67
CA ALA A 258 7.93 16.87 0.63
C ALA A 258 7.14 18.18 0.92
N ILE A 259 5.97 18.36 0.29
CA ILE A 259 5.15 19.55 0.52
C ILE A 259 4.57 19.54 1.94
N ARG A 260 4.10 18.40 2.43
CA ARG A 260 3.58 18.23 3.78
C ARG A 260 4.62 18.59 4.83
N ASP A 261 5.84 18.08 4.67
CA ASP A 261 6.93 18.24 5.65
C ASP A 261 7.54 19.66 5.60
N ALA A 262 7.47 20.34 4.46
CA ALA A 262 7.92 21.71 4.30
C ALA A 262 6.85 22.77 4.69
N SER A 263 5.59 22.36 4.85
CA SER A 263 4.48 23.25 5.23
C SER A 263 4.32 23.34 6.74
N GLU A 264 3.81 24.50 7.23
CA GLU A 264 3.56 24.73 8.66
C GLU A 264 2.08 24.52 8.98
N TYR A 265 1.77 23.56 9.86
CA TYR A 265 0.42 23.36 10.37
C TYR A 265 0.23 24.13 11.66
N THR A 266 -0.68 25.11 11.66
CA THR A 266 -0.90 26.05 12.78
C THR A 266 -2.05 25.66 13.67
N ALA A 267 -3.05 24.96 13.14
CA ALA A 267 -4.18 24.43 13.90
C ALA A 267 -4.88 23.30 13.13
N TYR A 268 -5.60 22.43 13.83
CA TYR A 268 -6.47 21.43 13.25
C TYR A 268 -7.95 21.75 13.49
N PRO A 269 -8.79 21.84 12.46
CA PRO A 269 -10.22 22.06 12.64
C PRO A 269 -10.85 20.92 13.45
N GLU A 270 -11.55 21.25 14.51
CA GLU A 270 -12.19 20.27 15.42
C GLU A 270 -13.11 19.30 14.66
N LYS A 271 -13.92 19.81 13.71
CA LYS A 271 -14.78 18.99 12.86
C LYS A 271 -13.98 17.94 12.09
N MET A 272 -12.82 18.30 11.52
CA MET A 272 -11.97 17.36 10.78
C MET A 272 -11.36 16.29 11.70
N VAL A 273 -10.92 16.67 12.89
CA VAL A 273 -10.36 15.73 13.86
C VAL A 273 -11.43 14.71 14.27
N ARG A 274 -12.64 15.16 14.61
CA ARG A 274 -13.76 14.25 14.93
C ARG A 274 -14.12 13.31 13.80
N GLN A 275 -14.19 13.81 12.57
CA GLN A 275 -14.46 12.98 11.39
C GLN A 275 -13.37 11.93 11.16
N ALA A 276 -12.10 12.29 11.32
CA ALA A 276 -10.99 11.35 11.14
C ALA A 276 -10.97 10.25 12.21
N ARG A 277 -11.30 10.57 13.46
CA ARG A 277 -11.48 9.56 14.54
C ARG A 277 -12.63 8.61 14.22
N ALA A 278 -13.79 9.14 13.83
CA ALA A 278 -14.94 8.32 13.43
C ALA A 278 -14.65 7.41 12.23
N GLU A 279 -13.81 7.86 11.28
CA GLU A 279 -13.34 7.06 10.16
C GLU A 279 -12.47 5.88 10.66
N TYR A 280 -11.57 6.14 11.59
CA TYR A 280 -10.74 5.12 12.22
C TYR A 280 -11.58 4.07 12.95
N GLU A 281 -12.49 4.50 13.81
CA GLU A 281 -13.40 3.61 14.54
C GLU A 281 -14.25 2.75 13.58
N ARG A 282 -14.88 3.34 12.57
CA ARG A 282 -15.65 2.58 11.57
C ARG A 282 -14.82 1.51 10.89
N ARG A 283 -13.55 1.81 10.61
CA ARG A 283 -12.66 0.87 9.90
C ARG A 283 -12.27 -0.32 10.76
N TYR A 284 -11.96 -0.09 12.02
CA TYR A 284 -11.39 -1.11 12.90
C TYR A 284 -12.42 -1.77 13.81
N LEU A 285 -13.51 -1.08 14.15
CA LEU A 285 -14.57 -1.62 14.98
C LEU A 285 -15.71 -2.27 14.16
N ALA A 286 -15.63 -2.24 12.83
CA ALA A 286 -16.63 -2.91 11.98
C ALA A 286 -16.69 -4.42 12.27
N GLY A 287 -17.84 -4.90 12.71
CA GLY A 287 -18.05 -6.31 13.07
C GLY A 287 -17.92 -6.64 14.56
N TYR A 288 -17.47 -5.71 15.38
CA TYR A 288 -17.44 -5.83 16.84
C TYR A 288 -18.69 -5.21 17.49
N SER A 289 -19.14 -5.78 18.61
CA SER A 289 -20.30 -5.25 19.34
C SER A 289 -19.93 -4.06 20.23
N SER A 290 -18.64 -3.94 20.58
CA SER A 290 -18.09 -2.85 21.38
C SER A 290 -16.60 -2.69 21.12
N ILE A 291 -16.04 -1.54 21.50
CA ILE A 291 -14.60 -1.32 21.47
C ILE A 291 -13.86 -2.30 22.41
N GLU A 292 -14.46 -2.65 23.54
CA GLU A 292 -13.89 -3.58 24.49
C GLU A 292 -13.73 -4.98 23.90
N ASP A 293 -14.68 -5.43 23.08
CA ASP A 293 -14.60 -6.72 22.38
C ASP A 293 -13.40 -6.73 21.41
N TYR A 294 -13.23 -5.66 20.63
CA TYR A 294 -12.08 -5.49 19.75
C TYR A 294 -10.76 -5.47 20.54
N LEU A 295 -10.66 -4.63 21.57
CA LEU A 295 -9.44 -4.49 22.37
C LEU A 295 -9.02 -5.80 23.05
N ASN A 296 -9.98 -6.58 23.55
CA ASN A 296 -9.72 -7.88 24.14
C ASN A 296 -9.21 -8.89 23.10
N GLU A 297 -9.74 -8.86 21.85
CA GLU A 297 -9.32 -9.77 20.79
C GLU A 297 -7.90 -9.46 20.32
N VAL A 298 -7.56 -8.18 20.13
CA VAL A 298 -6.22 -7.77 19.65
C VAL A 298 -5.19 -7.65 20.78
N GLY A 299 -5.59 -7.79 22.06
CA GLY A 299 -4.70 -7.68 23.20
C GLY A 299 -4.19 -6.25 23.48
N MET A 300 -4.95 -5.22 23.07
CA MET A 300 -4.58 -3.81 23.18
C MET A 300 -5.33 -3.13 24.34
N THR A 301 -4.69 -2.18 24.99
CA THR A 301 -5.36 -1.33 25.98
C THR A 301 -6.11 -0.17 25.31
N ARG A 302 -7.11 0.39 26.00
CA ARG A 302 -7.85 1.57 25.50
C ARG A 302 -6.94 2.78 25.28
N ALA A 303 -5.90 2.94 26.11
CA ALA A 303 -4.93 4.03 25.98
C ALA A 303 -4.06 3.87 24.69
N GLU A 304 -3.64 2.66 24.38
CA GLU A 304 -2.89 2.37 23.15
C GLU A 304 -3.77 2.58 21.92
N PHE A 305 -4.99 2.07 21.93
CA PHE A 305 -5.95 2.30 20.83
C PHE A 305 -6.15 3.79 20.56
N LYS A 306 -6.43 4.55 21.64
CA LYS A 306 -6.62 5.98 21.52
C LYS A 306 -5.39 6.71 20.98
N LYS A 307 -4.20 6.35 21.42
CA LYS A 307 -2.98 6.94 20.89
C LYS A 307 -2.88 6.74 19.37
N ILE A 308 -3.15 5.53 18.89
CA ILE A 308 -3.11 5.21 17.45
C ILE A 308 -4.21 5.95 16.70
N GLU A 309 -5.41 6.02 17.26
CA GLU A 309 -6.53 6.78 16.72
C GLU A 309 -6.20 8.27 16.56
N ASP A 310 -5.61 8.88 17.60
CA ASP A 310 -5.22 10.28 17.59
C ASP A 310 -4.09 10.56 16.56
N GLU A 311 -3.11 9.66 16.46
CA GLU A 311 -2.04 9.73 15.44
C GLU A 311 -2.62 9.61 14.01
N TYR A 312 -3.55 8.68 13.82
CA TYR A 312 -4.27 8.54 12.55
C TYR A 312 -5.07 9.81 12.22
N ALA A 313 -5.83 10.33 13.19
CA ALA A 313 -6.63 11.54 12.99
C ALA A 313 -5.76 12.74 12.61
N ALA A 314 -4.64 12.96 13.31
CA ALA A 314 -3.71 14.02 12.97
C ALA A 314 -3.15 13.89 11.55
N ALA A 315 -2.75 12.68 11.13
CA ALA A 315 -2.25 12.42 9.78
C ALA A 315 -3.32 12.70 8.71
N ARG A 316 -4.56 12.23 8.92
CA ARG A 316 -5.68 12.46 7.99
C ARG A 316 -6.06 13.93 7.89
N VAL A 317 -6.05 14.67 9.00
CA VAL A 317 -6.34 16.12 8.99
C VAL A 317 -5.25 16.87 8.24
N ARG A 318 -3.98 16.53 8.44
CA ARG A 318 -2.86 17.12 7.66
C ARG A 318 -3.04 16.91 6.15
N ASP A 319 -3.36 15.69 5.74
CA ASP A 319 -3.57 15.37 4.33
C ASP A 319 -4.74 16.15 3.72
N ARG A 320 -5.85 16.29 4.45
CA ARG A 320 -7.03 17.07 4.03
C ARG A 320 -6.73 18.57 3.93
N LEU A 321 -6.01 19.13 4.91
CA LEU A 321 -5.60 20.54 4.89
C LEU A 321 -4.62 20.81 3.76
N LEU A 322 -3.68 19.90 3.52
CA LEU A 322 -2.74 19.98 2.41
C LEU A 322 -3.47 20.01 1.07
N LEU A 323 -4.41 19.07 0.86
CA LEU A 323 -5.19 19.04 -0.38
C LEU A 323 -5.96 20.35 -0.58
N LYS A 324 -6.65 20.85 0.44
CA LYS A 324 -7.36 22.14 0.37
C LYS A 324 -6.43 23.32 0.05
N ALA A 325 -5.25 23.37 0.66
CA ALA A 325 -4.28 24.44 0.37
C ALA A 325 -3.75 24.34 -1.08
N LEU A 326 -3.56 23.13 -1.58
CA LEU A 326 -3.15 22.91 -2.97
C LEU A 326 -4.28 23.21 -3.97
N GLU A 327 -5.54 22.94 -3.63
CA GLU A 327 -6.72 23.39 -4.40
C GLU A 327 -6.76 24.90 -4.55
N GLU A 328 -6.52 25.64 -3.45
CA GLU A 328 -6.47 27.10 -3.48
C GLU A 328 -5.29 27.63 -4.31
N GLU A 329 -4.12 26.97 -4.26
CA GLU A 329 -2.91 27.35 -5.00
C GLU A 329 -3.04 27.07 -6.51
N THR A 330 -3.63 25.92 -6.89
CA THR A 330 -3.63 25.42 -8.28
C THR A 330 -4.96 25.64 -9.01
N GLY A 331 -6.05 25.81 -8.27
CA GLY A 331 -7.41 25.84 -8.80
C GLY A 331 -7.91 24.49 -9.31
N ILE A 332 -7.24 23.36 -8.95
CA ILE A 332 -7.64 22.03 -9.34
C ILE A 332 -8.50 21.43 -8.24
N THR A 333 -9.80 21.52 -8.41
CA THR A 333 -10.82 20.91 -7.55
C THR A 333 -11.40 19.65 -8.21
N ALA A 334 -12.16 18.85 -7.47
CA ALA A 334 -12.77 17.61 -7.98
C ALA A 334 -13.71 17.81 -9.17
N ASP A 335 -14.26 19.01 -9.36
CA ASP A 335 -15.14 19.41 -10.47
C ASP A 335 -14.41 20.22 -11.54
N SER A 336 -13.10 20.46 -11.40
CA SER A 336 -12.33 21.25 -12.36
C SER A 336 -12.10 20.48 -13.68
N PRO A 337 -12.04 21.18 -14.82
CA PRO A 337 -11.75 20.54 -16.11
C PRO A 337 -10.40 19.80 -16.15
N LYS A 338 -9.39 20.26 -15.41
CA LYS A 338 -8.09 19.59 -15.31
C LYS A 338 -8.20 18.26 -14.58
N PHE A 339 -8.98 18.19 -13.50
CA PHE A 339 -9.24 16.94 -12.80
C PHE A 339 -10.00 15.95 -13.68
N THR A 340 -11.09 16.42 -14.35
CA THR A 340 -11.87 15.54 -15.26
C THR A 340 -11.00 14.99 -16.37
N ALA A 341 -10.16 15.80 -17.01
CA ALA A 341 -9.26 15.34 -18.05
C ALA A 341 -8.26 14.31 -17.55
N TYR A 342 -7.68 14.52 -16.35
CA TYR A 342 -6.78 13.57 -15.72
C TYR A 342 -7.47 12.23 -15.41
N ALA A 343 -8.66 12.26 -14.82
CA ALA A 343 -9.42 11.07 -14.48
C ALA A 343 -9.83 10.25 -15.73
N GLU A 344 -10.22 10.92 -16.81
CA GLU A 344 -10.53 10.29 -18.10
C GLU A 344 -9.29 9.65 -18.74
N GLU A 345 -8.15 10.34 -18.75
CA GLU A 345 -6.89 9.84 -19.32
C GLU A 345 -6.41 8.57 -18.62
N HIS A 346 -6.56 8.50 -17.29
CA HIS A 346 -6.09 7.38 -16.48
C HIS A 346 -7.16 6.31 -16.21
N GLY A 347 -8.38 6.49 -16.74
CA GLY A 347 -9.48 5.53 -16.59
C GLY A 347 -9.92 5.33 -15.14
N ILE A 348 -9.79 6.36 -14.30
CA ILE A 348 -10.04 6.28 -12.87
C ILE A 348 -11.54 6.38 -12.61
N ASN A 349 -12.10 5.36 -12.00
CA ASN A 349 -13.45 5.36 -11.44
C ASN A 349 -13.35 5.84 -9.97
N ASN A 350 -14.17 6.79 -9.62
CA ASN A 350 -14.23 7.67 -8.44
C ASN A 350 -14.17 7.04 -7.02
N ASP A 351 -13.43 5.97 -6.77
CA ASP A 351 -13.39 5.33 -5.44
C ASP A 351 -12.52 6.09 -4.42
N ASP A 352 -11.53 6.88 -4.87
CA ASP A 352 -10.77 7.83 -4.04
C ASP A 352 -10.50 9.13 -4.79
N ILE A 353 -11.49 10.02 -4.73
CA ILE A 353 -11.43 11.32 -5.42
C ILE A 353 -10.26 12.17 -4.89
N GLY A 354 -10.02 12.16 -3.58
CA GLY A 354 -8.98 12.99 -2.97
C GLY A 354 -7.58 12.60 -3.42
N GLU A 355 -7.29 11.31 -3.54
CA GLU A 355 -6.00 10.83 -4.03
C GLU A 355 -5.83 11.09 -5.52
N THR A 356 -6.87 10.83 -6.32
CA THR A 356 -6.88 11.13 -7.76
C THR A 356 -6.66 12.62 -8.01
N GLN A 357 -7.32 13.48 -7.25
CA GLN A 357 -7.17 14.93 -7.33
C GLN A 357 -5.75 15.36 -6.97
N PHE A 358 -5.16 14.76 -5.93
CA PHE A 358 -3.78 15.04 -5.56
C PHE A 358 -2.81 14.66 -6.70
N LYS A 359 -3.01 13.52 -7.35
CA LYS A 359 -2.21 13.10 -8.52
C LYS A 359 -2.36 14.09 -9.69
N ALA A 360 -3.57 14.56 -9.97
CA ALA A 360 -3.80 15.59 -10.98
C ALA A 360 -3.06 16.91 -10.64
N ILE A 361 -3.07 17.32 -9.36
CA ILE A 361 -2.30 18.45 -8.88
C ILE A 361 -0.80 18.21 -9.05
N CYS A 362 -0.29 17.04 -8.68
CA CYS A 362 1.12 16.70 -8.87
C CYS A 362 1.56 16.81 -10.32
N GLY A 363 0.73 16.33 -11.26
CA GLY A 363 0.98 16.49 -12.70
C GLY A 363 1.11 17.94 -13.15
N ASP A 364 0.31 18.84 -12.56
CA ASP A 364 0.32 20.29 -12.86
C ASP A 364 1.54 21.02 -12.26
N ILE A 365 1.99 20.62 -11.06
CA ILE A 365 3.07 21.34 -10.35
C ILE A 365 4.46 20.73 -10.53
N LYS A 366 4.58 19.52 -11.09
CA LYS A 366 5.86 18.78 -11.19
C LYS A 366 6.99 19.59 -11.82
N ASP A 367 6.68 20.40 -12.84
CA ASP A 367 7.68 21.22 -13.54
C ASP A 367 8.14 22.44 -12.73
N ARG A 368 7.46 22.75 -11.61
CA ARG A 368 7.83 23.78 -10.64
C ARG A 368 8.78 23.26 -9.56
N LEU A 369 8.91 21.93 -9.42
CA LEU A 369 9.70 21.25 -8.40
C LEU A 369 11.13 20.99 -8.89
N SER A 370 12.07 20.85 -7.95
CA SER A 370 13.43 20.37 -8.19
C SER A 370 13.50 18.87 -7.88
N ILE A 371 13.19 18.03 -8.88
CA ILE A 371 13.09 16.59 -8.71
C ILE A 371 14.45 15.92 -8.90
N THR A 372 14.85 15.13 -7.92
CA THR A 372 15.98 14.19 -8.00
C THR A 372 15.45 12.77 -7.98
N VAL A 373 15.77 12.00 -9.01
CA VAL A 373 15.38 10.58 -9.10
C VAL A 373 16.43 9.70 -8.46
N THR A 374 15.98 8.74 -7.65
CA THR A 374 16.80 7.65 -7.10
C THR A 374 16.19 6.32 -7.49
N GLU A 375 16.97 5.25 -7.49
CA GLU A 375 16.42 3.91 -7.70
C GLU A 375 15.59 3.50 -6.48
N ALA A 376 14.40 2.94 -6.73
CA ALA A 376 13.57 2.40 -5.66
C ALA A 376 14.24 1.13 -5.10
N GLU A 377 14.31 1.00 -3.79
CA GLU A 377 14.74 -0.23 -3.15
C GLU A 377 13.73 -1.35 -3.46
N GLU A 378 14.23 -2.55 -3.82
CA GLU A 378 13.43 -3.74 -4.13
C GLU A 378 12.75 -4.33 -2.88
#